data_0bedd7ecb7e06857a3a567b20a52f28e
#
_entry.id   0bedd7ecb7e06857a3a567b20a52f28e
#
_cell.length_a   1.000
_cell.length_b   1.000
_cell.length_c   1.000
_cell.angle_alpha   90.00
_cell.angle_beta   90.00
_cell.angle_gamma   90.00
#
_symmetry.space_group_name_H-M   'P 1'
#
loop_
_entity.id
_entity.type
_entity.pdbx_description
1 polymer ?
#
loop_
_entity_poly.entity_id
_entity_poly.type
_entity_poly.pdbx_seq_one_letter_code
_entity_poly.pdbx_strand_id
1 'polypeptide(L)'
;MGEALNGLKRTMMCGEPREINVGEKITLMGWVQRNRKLGGLQFIDLRDRTGIMQIVFGEEINAESFEKAKAVRPEYCIAVTGEVVLREAPNAAMETGMVELKCESIKVLSESETPPIYIKEGLDAAENIRLKYRYLDLRRPDMQKIFMIRNRATKAVRDYLDNNGFLEVETPILNKSTPEGARDYLVPSRNYPGMFYALPQSPQIFKQLLMVSGFDKYYQVAKCFRDEDLRANRQPEFTQIDLEMSFVEQDDVIALNEGLIAHVFKEVLGHEVKLPIKRMPFKEAMEKYGSDKPDLRFGMEITDITDCVKGMDFVVFKSALEMGGSVRALCLKGGADLGRKPLDKLVDFVKGYKAKGLAWIQLKEDGIKSSIAKFLTDDVTENIIKTMGAEIGDAIL
;
A
#
# COMPACT_ATOMS: atom_id res chain seq x y z
N MET A 1 -28.37 30.11 -0.88
CA MET A 1 -28.94 28.96 -1.62
C MET A 1 -28.14 28.78 -2.91
N GLY A 2 -27.83 27.54 -3.27
CA GLY A 2 -27.08 27.27 -4.50
C GLY A 2 -27.89 27.59 -5.78
N GLU A 3 -27.16 27.90 -6.84
CA GLU A 3 -27.72 28.17 -8.18
C GLU A 3 -28.01 26.84 -8.90
N ALA A 4 -29.13 26.76 -9.62
CA ALA A 4 -29.46 25.59 -10.42
C ALA A 4 -28.60 25.47 -11.69
N LEU A 5 -28.30 24.25 -12.10
CA LEU A 5 -27.53 23.98 -13.33
C LEU A 5 -28.24 24.52 -14.59
N ASN A 6 -29.56 24.42 -14.63
CA ASN A 6 -30.39 24.89 -15.79
C ASN A 6 -29.88 24.32 -17.13
N GLY A 7 -29.60 23.02 -17.17
CA GLY A 7 -29.12 22.34 -18.37
C GLY A 7 -27.60 22.44 -18.61
N LEU A 8 -26.83 23.22 -17.80
CA LEU A 8 -25.40 23.27 -17.90
C LEU A 8 -24.78 21.90 -17.60
N LYS A 9 -23.91 21.42 -18.46
CA LYS A 9 -23.21 20.12 -18.32
C LYS A 9 -21.72 20.34 -18.25
N ARG A 10 -21.04 19.56 -17.43
CA ARG A 10 -19.59 19.46 -17.45
C ARG A 10 -19.13 18.88 -18.80
N THR A 11 -18.19 19.53 -19.46
CA THR A 11 -17.62 19.05 -20.73
C THR A 11 -16.27 18.35 -20.54
N MET A 12 -15.52 18.69 -19.44
CA MET A 12 -14.20 18.17 -19.16
C MET A 12 -13.97 18.13 -17.63
N MET A 13 -13.11 17.24 -17.15
CA MET A 13 -12.71 17.19 -15.75
C MET A 13 -11.57 18.20 -15.47
N CYS A 14 -11.41 18.62 -14.19
CA CYS A 14 -10.45 19.69 -13.83
C CYS A 14 -8.98 19.33 -14.09
N GLY A 15 -8.62 18.06 -14.02
CA GLY A 15 -7.26 17.58 -14.27
C GLY A 15 -6.95 17.23 -15.72
N GLU A 16 -7.92 17.33 -16.65
CA GLU A 16 -7.75 16.89 -18.04
C GLU A 16 -7.22 17.95 -19.03
N PRO A 17 -7.51 19.26 -18.89
CA PRO A 17 -7.08 20.24 -19.89
C PRO A 17 -5.56 20.28 -20.07
N ARG A 18 -5.13 20.37 -21.32
CA ARG A 18 -3.72 20.47 -21.75
C ARG A 18 -3.59 21.55 -22.82
N GLU A 19 -2.36 21.81 -23.27
CA GLU A 19 -2.07 22.80 -24.32
C GLU A 19 -2.84 22.55 -25.63
N ILE A 20 -3.14 21.28 -25.94
CA ILE A 20 -3.93 20.92 -27.12
C ILE A 20 -5.37 21.47 -27.06
N ASN A 21 -5.86 21.79 -25.87
CA ASN A 21 -7.22 22.34 -25.70
C ASN A 21 -7.28 23.87 -25.72
N VAL A 22 -6.16 24.56 -25.97
CA VAL A 22 -6.12 26.01 -26.04
C VAL A 22 -7.08 26.53 -27.14
N GLY A 23 -7.92 27.52 -26.79
CA GLY A 23 -8.97 28.03 -27.65
C GLY A 23 -10.32 27.32 -27.52
N GLU A 24 -10.37 26.17 -26.84
CA GLU A 24 -11.62 25.44 -26.58
C GLU A 24 -12.44 26.13 -25.49
N LYS A 25 -13.74 26.22 -25.71
CA LYS A 25 -14.69 26.66 -24.67
C LYS A 25 -15.18 25.44 -23.90
N ILE A 26 -14.83 25.35 -22.61
CA ILE A 26 -15.15 24.21 -21.73
C ILE A 26 -15.93 24.64 -20.49
N THR A 27 -16.66 23.68 -19.92
CA THR A 27 -17.34 23.82 -18.62
C THR A 27 -16.73 22.85 -17.63
N LEU A 28 -16.19 23.40 -16.54
CA LEU A 28 -15.65 22.62 -15.42
C LEU A 28 -16.59 22.75 -14.21
N MET A 29 -16.64 21.70 -13.40
CA MET A 29 -17.39 21.66 -12.14
C MET A 29 -16.55 20.98 -11.07
N GLY A 30 -16.46 21.57 -9.88
CA GLY A 30 -15.64 21.04 -8.82
C GLY A 30 -15.75 21.85 -7.53
N TRP A 31 -14.81 21.63 -6.65
CA TRP A 31 -14.69 22.30 -5.37
C TRP A 31 -13.53 23.30 -5.40
N VAL A 32 -13.78 24.47 -4.85
CA VAL A 32 -12.76 25.51 -4.73
C VAL A 32 -11.72 25.10 -3.70
N GLN A 33 -10.48 24.94 -4.11
CA GLN A 33 -9.38 24.66 -3.21
C GLN A 33 -8.76 25.92 -2.64
N ARG A 34 -8.56 26.92 -3.47
CA ARG A 34 -8.02 28.24 -3.10
C ARG A 34 -8.69 29.31 -3.91
N ASN A 35 -8.81 30.51 -3.31
CA ASN A 35 -9.23 31.72 -3.97
C ASN A 35 -8.22 32.83 -3.62
N ARG A 36 -7.62 33.48 -4.62
CA ARG A 36 -6.52 34.43 -4.48
C ARG A 36 -6.79 35.66 -5.34
N LYS A 37 -6.45 36.87 -4.81
CA LYS A 37 -6.45 38.11 -5.58
C LYS A 37 -5.00 38.50 -5.88
N LEU A 38 -4.71 38.79 -7.16
CA LEU A 38 -3.38 39.23 -7.59
C LEU A 38 -3.54 40.17 -8.82
N GLY A 39 -2.93 41.37 -8.78
CA GLY A 39 -2.86 42.27 -9.94
C GLY A 39 -4.20 42.68 -10.53
N GLY A 40 -5.28 42.79 -9.72
CA GLY A 40 -6.62 43.13 -10.24
C GLY A 40 -7.43 41.93 -10.74
N LEU A 41 -6.82 40.75 -10.84
CA LEU A 41 -7.48 39.50 -11.23
C LEU A 41 -7.82 38.66 -9.99
N GLN A 42 -8.80 37.77 -10.16
CA GLN A 42 -9.13 36.75 -9.18
C GLN A 42 -8.76 35.36 -9.73
N PHE A 43 -8.04 34.56 -8.95
CA PHE A 43 -7.61 33.23 -9.31
C PHE A 43 -8.26 32.22 -8.39
N ILE A 44 -8.94 31.24 -8.97
CA ILE A 44 -9.54 30.11 -8.24
C ILE A 44 -8.87 28.82 -8.71
N ASP A 45 -8.32 28.07 -7.77
CA ASP A 45 -7.90 26.70 -8.01
C ASP A 45 -9.12 25.81 -7.82
N LEU A 46 -9.68 25.29 -8.92
CA LEU A 46 -10.85 24.41 -8.94
C LEU A 46 -10.40 22.95 -8.99
N ARG A 47 -10.86 22.14 -8.04
CA ARG A 47 -10.45 20.77 -7.87
C ARG A 47 -11.60 19.80 -8.11
N ASP A 48 -11.31 18.69 -8.77
CA ASP A 48 -12.12 17.47 -8.76
C ASP A 48 -11.24 16.23 -8.51
N ARG A 49 -11.75 15.03 -8.76
CA ARG A 49 -11.00 13.77 -8.53
C ARG A 49 -9.83 13.55 -9.49
N THR A 50 -9.76 14.27 -10.60
CA THR A 50 -8.71 14.11 -11.62
C THR A 50 -7.55 15.07 -11.43
N GLY A 51 -7.78 16.19 -10.71
CA GLY A 51 -6.77 17.19 -10.49
C GLY A 51 -7.32 18.59 -10.22
N ILE A 52 -6.51 19.59 -10.52
CA ILE A 52 -6.78 21.00 -10.25
C ILE A 52 -6.62 21.79 -11.53
N MET A 53 -7.54 22.71 -11.80
CA MET A 53 -7.45 23.71 -12.86
C MET A 53 -7.44 25.11 -12.27
N GLN A 54 -6.53 25.97 -12.70
CA GLN A 54 -6.58 27.38 -12.37
C GLN A 54 -7.62 28.07 -13.24
N ILE A 55 -8.49 28.83 -12.60
CA ILE A 55 -9.55 29.63 -13.24
C ILE A 55 -9.21 31.10 -13.01
N VAL A 56 -9.20 31.88 -14.07
CA VAL A 56 -8.91 33.33 -14.03
C VAL A 56 -10.17 34.15 -14.29
N PHE A 57 -10.40 35.09 -13.41
CA PHE A 57 -11.49 36.06 -13.53
C PHE A 57 -10.91 37.45 -13.58
N GLY A 58 -11.43 38.27 -14.45
CA GLY A 58 -11.10 39.69 -14.59
C GLY A 58 -12.34 40.53 -14.92
N GLU A 59 -12.32 41.79 -14.51
CA GLU A 59 -13.42 42.71 -14.80
C GLU A 59 -13.61 42.90 -16.32
N GLU A 60 -12.50 42.92 -17.07
CA GLU A 60 -12.50 43.02 -18.53
C GLU A 60 -12.99 41.74 -19.23
N ILE A 61 -12.93 40.58 -18.58
CA ILE A 61 -13.41 39.29 -19.10
C ILE A 61 -14.94 39.24 -18.95
N ASN A 62 -15.41 39.37 -17.71
CA ASN A 62 -16.82 39.43 -17.35
C ASN A 62 -16.96 39.98 -15.92
N ALA A 63 -17.48 41.19 -15.81
CA ALA A 63 -17.61 41.93 -14.55
C ALA A 63 -18.51 41.23 -13.52
N GLU A 64 -19.61 40.60 -13.95
CA GLU A 64 -20.53 39.88 -13.05
C GLU A 64 -19.85 38.65 -12.46
N SER A 65 -19.18 37.84 -13.29
CA SER A 65 -18.45 36.66 -12.88
C SER A 65 -17.27 37.02 -11.97
N PHE A 66 -16.60 38.12 -12.22
CA PHE A 66 -15.51 38.63 -11.40
C PHE A 66 -16.00 39.03 -9.98
N GLU A 67 -17.11 39.76 -9.88
CA GLU A 67 -17.70 40.12 -8.59
C GLU A 67 -18.15 38.86 -7.81
N LYS A 68 -18.78 37.90 -8.49
CA LYS A 68 -19.18 36.63 -7.90
C LYS A 68 -17.96 35.83 -7.38
N ALA A 69 -16.87 35.77 -8.15
CA ALA A 69 -15.67 35.09 -7.79
C ALA A 69 -15.00 35.61 -6.49
N LYS A 70 -15.11 36.91 -6.21
CA LYS A 70 -14.59 37.54 -4.98
C LYS A 70 -15.24 36.94 -3.70
N ALA A 71 -16.51 36.58 -3.77
CA ALA A 71 -17.29 36.06 -2.64
C ALA A 71 -17.10 34.56 -2.42
N VAL A 72 -16.54 33.83 -3.39
CA VAL A 72 -16.35 32.38 -3.33
C VAL A 72 -15.29 32.01 -2.28
N ARG A 73 -15.59 31.02 -1.45
CA ARG A 73 -14.71 30.52 -0.40
C ARG A 73 -14.23 29.09 -0.69
N PRO A 74 -13.16 28.63 -0.04
CA PRO A 74 -12.73 27.24 -0.14
C PRO A 74 -13.86 26.25 0.13
N GLU A 75 -13.84 25.14 -0.61
CA GLU A 75 -14.83 24.05 -0.61
C GLU A 75 -16.23 24.45 -1.11
N TYR A 76 -16.47 25.66 -1.59
CA TYR A 76 -17.66 25.94 -2.40
C TYR A 76 -17.65 25.03 -3.64
N CYS A 77 -18.82 24.50 -3.99
CA CYS A 77 -19.01 23.78 -5.25
C CYS A 77 -19.46 24.76 -6.33
N ILE A 78 -18.67 24.88 -7.39
CA ILE A 78 -18.96 25.83 -8.48
C ILE A 78 -18.92 25.15 -9.83
N ALA A 79 -19.66 25.75 -10.78
CA ALA A 79 -19.54 25.47 -12.20
C ALA A 79 -18.98 26.73 -12.89
N VAL A 80 -17.99 26.54 -13.75
CA VAL A 80 -17.35 27.63 -14.51
C VAL A 80 -17.30 27.27 -15.99
N THR A 81 -17.61 28.24 -16.85
CA THR A 81 -17.49 28.12 -18.30
C THR A 81 -16.57 29.20 -18.83
N GLY A 82 -15.66 28.84 -19.71
CA GLY A 82 -14.70 29.78 -20.26
C GLY A 82 -13.82 29.12 -21.32
N GLU A 83 -12.85 29.88 -21.80
CA GLU A 83 -11.88 29.48 -22.81
C GLU A 83 -10.60 29.01 -22.15
N VAL A 84 -10.03 27.89 -22.61
CA VAL A 84 -8.70 27.42 -22.20
C VAL A 84 -7.63 28.26 -22.86
N VAL A 85 -6.76 28.86 -22.05
CA VAL A 85 -5.64 29.70 -22.53
C VAL A 85 -4.31 29.22 -21.93
N LEU A 86 -3.21 29.61 -22.56
CA LEU A 86 -1.87 29.38 -21.94
C LEU A 86 -1.70 30.30 -20.73
N ARG A 87 -1.08 29.76 -19.68
CA ARG A 87 -0.73 30.54 -18.49
C ARG A 87 0.43 31.49 -18.78
N GLU A 88 0.33 32.74 -18.30
CA GLU A 88 1.45 33.66 -18.33
C GLU A 88 2.64 33.16 -17.47
N ALA A 89 2.35 32.52 -16.34
CA ALA A 89 3.33 31.91 -15.45
C ALA A 89 3.08 30.40 -15.33
N PRO A 90 3.71 29.56 -16.17
CA PRO A 90 3.59 28.11 -16.13
C PRO A 90 3.99 27.52 -14.78
N ASN A 91 3.32 26.45 -14.33
CA ASN A 91 3.61 25.75 -13.10
C ASN A 91 3.84 24.25 -13.36
N ALA A 92 5.08 23.83 -13.51
CA ALA A 92 5.46 22.44 -13.79
C ALA A 92 5.08 21.44 -12.68
N ALA A 93 4.71 21.91 -11.48
CA ALA A 93 4.27 21.05 -10.39
C ALA A 93 2.81 20.57 -10.52
N MET A 94 2.07 21.10 -11.51
CA MET A 94 0.68 20.72 -11.80
C MET A 94 0.58 20.15 -13.20
N GLU A 95 -0.18 19.08 -13.40
CA GLU A 95 -0.38 18.49 -14.72
C GLU A 95 -1.07 19.44 -15.71
N THR A 96 -1.95 20.34 -15.21
CA THR A 96 -2.62 21.38 -15.98
C THR A 96 -1.84 22.70 -15.94
N GLY A 97 -0.62 22.70 -15.41
CA GLY A 97 0.10 23.92 -15.08
C GLY A 97 0.56 24.79 -16.25
N MET A 98 0.42 24.32 -17.49
CA MET A 98 0.71 25.09 -18.71
C MET A 98 -0.50 25.90 -19.18
N VAL A 99 -1.71 25.54 -18.72
CA VAL A 99 -2.97 26.15 -19.17
C VAL A 99 -3.80 26.62 -17.97
N GLU A 100 -4.72 27.54 -18.26
CA GLU A 100 -5.72 28.03 -17.31
C GLU A 100 -7.04 28.31 -18.03
N LEU A 101 -8.13 28.40 -17.27
CA LEU A 101 -9.45 28.73 -17.82
C LEU A 101 -9.74 30.23 -17.63
N LYS A 102 -9.84 30.96 -18.71
CA LYS A 102 -10.34 32.34 -18.73
C LYS A 102 -11.86 32.31 -18.59
N CYS A 103 -12.37 32.65 -17.40
CA CYS A 103 -13.76 32.37 -17.04
C CYS A 103 -14.72 33.46 -17.57
N GLU A 104 -15.69 33.05 -18.35
CA GLU A 104 -16.77 33.90 -18.85
C GLU A 104 -18.00 33.86 -17.94
N SER A 105 -18.30 32.73 -17.32
CA SER A 105 -19.45 32.61 -16.43
C SER A 105 -19.19 31.68 -15.27
N ILE A 106 -19.71 32.01 -14.09
CA ILE A 106 -19.64 31.21 -12.87
C ILE A 106 -21.04 31.02 -12.27
N LYS A 107 -21.30 29.81 -11.78
CA LYS A 107 -22.43 29.49 -10.90
C LYS A 107 -21.93 28.91 -9.60
N VAL A 108 -22.46 29.39 -8.48
CA VAL A 108 -22.23 28.83 -7.17
C VAL A 108 -23.31 27.75 -6.95
N LEU A 109 -22.95 26.49 -7.12
CA LEU A 109 -23.89 25.36 -7.00
C LEU A 109 -24.21 25.05 -5.53
N SER A 110 -23.22 25.21 -4.65
CA SER A 110 -23.40 25.02 -3.21
C SER A 110 -22.33 25.80 -2.45
N GLU A 111 -22.77 26.54 -1.46
CA GLU A 111 -21.88 27.14 -0.47
C GLU A 111 -21.43 26.12 0.57
N SER A 112 -20.35 26.38 1.27
CA SER A 112 -19.80 25.56 2.34
C SER A 112 -19.36 26.42 3.52
N GLU A 113 -19.54 25.92 4.71
CA GLU A 113 -18.86 26.45 5.89
C GLU A 113 -17.36 26.09 5.83
N THR A 114 -16.54 26.74 6.66
CA THR A 114 -15.11 26.43 6.76
C THR A 114 -14.95 24.97 7.20
N PRO A 115 -14.30 24.12 6.39
CA PRO A 115 -14.16 22.70 6.73
C PRO A 115 -13.25 22.51 7.94
N PRO A 116 -13.55 21.53 8.81
CA PRO A 116 -12.75 21.22 10.01
C PRO A 116 -11.38 20.58 9.70
N ILE A 117 -11.17 20.15 8.44
CA ILE A 117 -9.90 19.61 7.95
C ILE A 117 -9.58 20.23 6.58
N TYR A 118 -8.29 20.43 6.32
CA TYR A 118 -7.84 20.87 4.99
C TYR A 118 -7.80 19.70 4.00
N ILE A 119 -8.29 19.95 2.78
CA ILE A 119 -8.27 18.96 1.70
C ILE A 119 -6.94 19.07 0.95
N LYS A 120 -5.91 18.40 1.46
CA LYS A 120 -4.55 18.38 0.87
C LYS A 120 -3.89 17.03 1.10
N GLU A 121 -2.90 16.70 0.29
CA GLU A 121 -2.04 15.53 0.52
C GLU A 121 -1.24 15.66 1.80
N GLY A 122 -0.88 14.53 2.43
CA GLY A 122 -0.03 14.50 3.61
C GLY A 122 -0.60 15.26 4.82
N LEU A 123 -1.93 15.33 4.95
CA LEU A 123 -2.56 16.03 6.07
C LEU A 123 -2.21 15.35 7.40
N ASP A 124 -1.58 16.12 8.30
CA ASP A 124 -1.40 15.75 9.69
C ASP A 124 -2.65 16.16 10.49
N ALA A 125 -3.60 15.27 10.57
CA ALA A 125 -4.82 15.43 11.35
C ALA A 125 -5.12 14.13 12.11
N ALA A 126 -5.59 14.27 13.36
CA ALA A 126 -5.94 13.16 14.21
C ALA A 126 -6.98 12.23 13.54
N GLU A 127 -6.78 10.93 13.66
CA GLU A 127 -7.61 9.92 12.99
C GLU A 127 -9.09 10.05 13.34
N ASN A 128 -9.43 10.35 14.60
CA ASN A 128 -10.81 10.53 15.05
C ASN A 128 -11.52 11.68 14.31
N ILE A 129 -10.81 12.77 13.99
CA ILE A 129 -11.36 13.90 13.22
C ILE A 129 -11.56 13.48 11.76
N ARG A 130 -10.60 12.78 11.17
CA ARG A 130 -10.70 12.25 9.80
C ARG A 130 -11.86 11.26 9.66
N LEU A 131 -12.07 10.41 10.66
CA LEU A 131 -13.19 9.45 10.68
C LEU A 131 -14.54 10.15 10.87
N LYS A 132 -14.61 11.16 11.76
CA LYS A 132 -15.84 11.95 11.98
C LYS A 132 -16.28 12.69 10.71
N TYR A 133 -15.32 13.26 9.97
CA TYR A 133 -15.57 13.99 8.72
C TYR A 133 -15.08 13.21 7.50
N ARG A 134 -15.37 11.90 7.48
CA ARG A 134 -14.86 10.98 6.47
C ARG A 134 -15.14 11.40 5.04
N TYR A 135 -16.30 12.01 4.77
CA TYR A 135 -16.67 12.53 3.46
C TYR A 135 -15.77 13.67 2.97
N LEU A 136 -15.19 14.47 3.87
CA LEU A 136 -14.17 15.47 3.55
C LEU A 136 -12.79 14.84 3.39
N ASP A 137 -12.42 13.93 4.27
CA ASP A 137 -11.16 13.17 4.17
C ASP A 137 -11.04 12.44 2.83
N LEU A 138 -12.15 11.87 2.32
CA LEU A 138 -12.22 11.20 1.03
C LEU A 138 -12.08 12.14 -0.20
N ARG A 139 -12.15 13.45 -0.02
CA ARG A 139 -11.83 14.42 -1.09
C ARG A 139 -10.33 14.60 -1.29
N ARG A 140 -9.51 14.18 -0.35
CA ARG A 140 -8.05 14.33 -0.44
C ARG A 140 -7.49 13.45 -1.56
N PRO A 141 -6.52 13.98 -2.35
CA PRO A 141 -5.96 13.25 -3.49
C PRO A 141 -5.33 11.90 -3.09
N ASP A 142 -4.59 11.86 -1.97
CA ASP A 142 -3.99 10.63 -1.42
C ASP A 142 -5.05 9.57 -1.07
N MET A 143 -6.19 9.99 -0.50
CA MET A 143 -7.29 9.07 -0.22
C MET A 143 -7.99 8.59 -1.50
N GLN A 144 -8.25 9.50 -2.45
CA GLN A 144 -8.86 9.14 -3.74
C GLN A 144 -7.97 8.18 -4.54
N LYS A 145 -6.65 8.40 -4.51
CA LYS A 145 -5.66 7.53 -5.16
C LYS A 145 -5.76 6.07 -4.68
N ILE A 146 -6.01 5.84 -3.38
CA ILE A 146 -6.22 4.48 -2.83
C ILE A 146 -7.40 3.79 -3.52
N PHE A 147 -8.53 4.50 -3.67
CA PHE A 147 -9.71 3.93 -4.33
C PHE A 147 -9.50 3.71 -5.83
N MET A 148 -8.78 4.61 -6.50
CA MET A 148 -8.44 4.44 -7.92
C MET A 148 -7.53 3.23 -8.13
N ILE A 149 -6.50 3.05 -7.28
CA ILE A 149 -5.62 1.88 -7.31
C ILE A 149 -6.42 0.61 -7.07
N ARG A 150 -7.29 0.59 -6.05
CA ARG A 150 -8.17 -0.56 -5.78
C ARG A 150 -9.05 -0.90 -6.98
N ASN A 151 -9.67 0.10 -7.60
CA ASN A 151 -10.50 -0.11 -8.79
C ASN A 151 -9.70 -0.70 -9.95
N ARG A 152 -8.50 -0.15 -10.25
CA ARG A 152 -7.62 -0.67 -11.30
C ARG A 152 -7.17 -2.10 -11.00
N ALA A 153 -6.79 -2.38 -9.75
CA ALA A 153 -6.38 -3.72 -9.33
C ALA A 153 -7.50 -4.74 -9.53
N THR A 154 -8.73 -4.41 -9.10
CA THR A 154 -9.89 -5.29 -9.27
C THR A 154 -10.20 -5.53 -10.76
N LYS A 155 -10.09 -4.47 -11.59
CA LYS A 155 -10.27 -4.61 -13.04
C LYS A 155 -9.19 -5.52 -13.65
N ALA A 156 -7.91 -5.29 -13.32
CA ALA A 156 -6.82 -6.09 -13.83
C ALA A 156 -6.94 -7.58 -13.44
N VAL A 157 -7.41 -7.86 -12.22
CA VAL A 157 -7.72 -9.24 -11.78
C VAL A 157 -8.78 -9.88 -12.67
N ARG A 158 -9.90 -9.17 -12.92
CA ARG A 158 -10.97 -9.66 -13.78
C ARG A 158 -10.47 -9.91 -15.22
N ASP A 159 -9.80 -8.91 -15.80
CA ASP A 159 -9.25 -9.01 -17.16
C ASP A 159 -8.32 -10.23 -17.30
N TYR A 160 -7.45 -10.47 -16.30
CA TYR A 160 -6.54 -11.62 -16.31
C TYR A 160 -7.26 -12.95 -16.18
N LEU A 161 -8.17 -13.08 -15.21
CA LEU A 161 -8.87 -14.35 -14.95
C LEU A 161 -9.84 -14.70 -16.07
N ASP A 162 -10.58 -13.73 -16.60
CA ASP A 162 -11.46 -13.93 -17.76
C ASP A 162 -10.66 -14.44 -18.99
N ASN A 163 -9.49 -13.82 -19.27
CA ASN A 163 -8.60 -14.23 -20.37
C ASN A 163 -7.98 -15.63 -20.14
N ASN A 164 -7.96 -16.14 -18.90
CA ASN A 164 -7.52 -17.50 -18.57
C ASN A 164 -8.68 -18.49 -18.44
N GLY A 165 -9.89 -18.10 -18.87
CA GLY A 165 -11.07 -18.96 -18.96
C GLY A 165 -11.76 -19.20 -17.64
N PHE A 166 -11.59 -18.31 -16.65
CA PHE A 166 -12.35 -18.33 -15.41
C PHE A 166 -13.72 -17.65 -15.61
N LEU A 167 -14.71 -18.13 -14.87
CA LEU A 167 -16.03 -17.53 -14.79
C LEU A 167 -16.23 -16.85 -13.43
N GLU A 168 -16.57 -15.55 -13.43
CA GLU A 168 -16.94 -14.84 -12.20
C GLU A 168 -18.35 -15.26 -11.79
N VAL A 169 -18.51 -15.83 -10.58
CA VAL A 169 -19.80 -16.25 -10.06
C VAL A 169 -19.99 -15.66 -8.66
N GLU A 170 -21.04 -14.85 -8.49
CA GLU A 170 -21.45 -14.37 -7.17
C GLU A 170 -22.15 -15.47 -6.38
N THR A 171 -21.77 -15.57 -5.10
CA THR A 171 -22.33 -16.55 -4.17
C THR A 171 -23.14 -15.87 -3.06
N PRO A 172 -24.11 -16.55 -2.45
CA PRO A 172 -24.92 -15.97 -1.36
C PRO A 172 -24.07 -15.54 -0.16
N ILE A 173 -24.38 -14.36 0.38
CA ILE A 173 -23.78 -13.83 1.62
C ILE A 173 -24.54 -14.35 2.84
N LEU A 174 -25.87 -14.42 2.81
CA LEU A 174 -26.65 -15.04 3.88
C LEU A 174 -26.58 -16.56 3.74
N ASN A 175 -25.76 -17.20 4.55
CA ASN A 175 -25.42 -18.60 4.45
C ASN A 175 -25.65 -19.34 5.78
N LYS A 176 -25.40 -20.65 5.78
CA LYS A 176 -25.30 -21.46 6.99
C LYS A 176 -23.89 -21.31 7.57
N SER A 177 -23.80 -21.29 8.91
CA SER A 177 -22.52 -21.32 9.62
C SER A 177 -21.66 -22.51 9.17
N THR A 178 -20.38 -22.25 8.91
CA THR A 178 -19.39 -23.23 8.48
C THR A 178 -18.11 -23.10 9.31
N PRO A 179 -17.54 -24.21 9.80
CA PRO A 179 -16.31 -24.16 10.60
C PRO A 179 -15.08 -23.96 9.69
N GLU A 180 -14.63 -22.71 9.54
CA GLU A 180 -13.45 -22.37 8.71
C GLU A 180 -12.26 -21.77 9.49
N GLY A 181 -12.29 -21.86 10.84
CA GLY A 181 -11.17 -21.41 11.67
C GLY A 181 -11.39 -20.08 12.40
N ALA A 182 -12.21 -19.16 11.90
CA ALA A 182 -12.68 -17.97 12.62
C ALA A 182 -14.07 -18.20 13.21
N ARG A 183 -14.54 -17.25 14.02
CA ARG A 183 -15.96 -17.20 14.41
C ARG A 183 -16.77 -16.50 13.34
N ASP A 184 -18.01 -16.99 13.14
CA ASP A 184 -18.95 -16.40 12.19
C ASP A 184 -19.70 -15.23 12.82
N TYR A 185 -19.98 -14.19 12.04
CA TYR A 185 -21.02 -13.22 12.37
C TYR A 185 -22.39 -13.81 12.10
N LEU A 186 -23.27 -13.81 13.10
CA LEU A 186 -24.60 -14.36 12.99
C LEU A 186 -25.64 -13.28 12.74
N VAL A 187 -26.56 -13.56 11.80
CA VAL A 187 -27.69 -12.69 11.47
C VAL A 187 -28.98 -13.40 11.88
N PRO A 188 -29.76 -12.89 12.87
CA PRO A 188 -30.98 -13.56 13.32
C PRO A 188 -32.02 -13.56 12.22
N SER A 189 -32.71 -14.71 12.06
CA SER A 189 -33.84 -14.84 11.13
C SER A 189 -35.14 -14.30 11.75
N ARG A 190 -35.74 -13.32 11.08
CA ARG A 190 -37.04 -12.79 11.50
C ARG A 190 -38.15 -13.82 11.33
N ASN A 191 -38.09 -14.65 10.29
CA ASN A 191 -39.16 -15.61 9.93
C ASN A 191 -39.08 -16.90 10.75
N TYR A 192 -37.91 -17.22 11.32
CA TYR A 192 -37.68 -18.46 12.07
C TYR A 192 -37.03 -18.12 13.41
N PRO A 193 -37.82 -17.86 14.48
CA PRO A 193 -37.30 -17.54 15.81
C PRO A 193 -36.31 -18.60 16.31
N GLY A 194 -35.16 -18.15 16.82
CA GLY A 194 -34.06 -19.03 17.28
C GLY A 194 -33.17 -19.58 16.20
N MET A 195 -33.42 -19.26 14.93
CA MET A 195 -32.55 -19.61 13.80
C MET A 195 -31.74 -18.40 13.32
N PHE A 196 -30.55 -18.68 12.77
CA PHE A 196 -29.59 -17.64 12.32
C PHE A 196 -29.06 -17.99 10.95
N TYR A 197 -28.82 -16.96 10.16
CA TYR A 197 -27.86 -17.00 9.05
C TYR A 197 -26.46 -16.66 9.57
N ALA A 198 -25.43 -17.09 8.87
CA ALA A 198 -24.05 -16.66 9.09
C ALA A 198 -23.54 -15.88 7.89
N LEU A 199 -22.70 -14.86 8.15
CA LEU A 199 -21.96 -14.19 7.09
C LEU A 199 -20.72 -15.05 6.73
N PRO A 200 -20.37 -15.21 5.44
CA PRO A 200 -19.36 -16.16 5.01
C PRO A 200 -17.95 -15.69 5.40
N GLN A 201 -17.15 -16.61 5.92
CA GLN A 201 -15.70 -16.38 6.09
C GLN A 201 -14.96 -16.42 4.76
N SER A 202 -15.46 -17.23 3.84
CA SER A 202 -15.12 -17.35 2.42
C SER A 202 -16.27 -18.07 1.68
N PRO A 203 -16.34 -18.04 0.35
CA PRO A 203 -17.34 -18.78 -0.42
C PRO A 203 -16.99 -20.29 -0.57
N GLN A 204 -16.30 -20.89 0.39
CA GLN A 204 -15.67 -22.21 0.31
C GLN A 204 -16.61 -23.33 -0.16
N ILE A 205 -17.80 -23.45 0.44
CA ILE A 205 -18.76 -24.51 0.07
C ILE A 205 -19.27 -24.29 -1.35
N PHE A 206 -19.58 -23.03 -1.70
CA PHE A 206 -20.15 -22.73 -3.01
C PHE A 206 -19.16 -22.97 -4.15
N LYS A 207 -17.89 -22.57 -3.98
CA LYS A 207 -16.89 -22.81 -5.01
C LYS A 207 -16.61 -24.30 -5.23
N GLN A 208 -16.62 -25.11 -4.15
CA GLN A 208 -16.52 -26.57 -4.29
C GLN A 208 -17.75 -27.15 -5.04
N LEU A 209 -18.96 -26.68 -4.73
CA LEU A 209 -20.16 -27.09 -5.43
C LEU A 209 -20.11 -26.71 -6.92
N LEU A 210 -19.55 -25.55 -7.24
CA LEU A 210 -19.34 -25.13 -8.64
C LEU A 210 -18.38 -26.07 -9.37
N MET A 211 -17.29 -26.50 -8.72
CA MET A 211 -16.37 -27.49 -9.31
C MET A 211 -17.11 -28.82 -9.57
N VAL A 212 -17.84 -29.33 -8.59
CA VAL A 212 -18.66 -30.56 -8.74
C VAL A 212 -19.72 -30.39 -9.85
N SER A 213 -20.19 -29.19 -10.09
CA SER A 213 -21.17 -28.84 -11.13
C SER A 213 -20.56 -28.63 -12.52
N GLY A 214 -19.24 -28.81 -12.68
CA GLY A 214 -18.56 -28.74 -13.98
C GLY A 214 -18.21 -27.35 -14.46
N PHE A 215 -18.07 -26.37 -13.53
CA PHE A 215 -17.62 -25.01 -13.90
C PHE A 215 -16.12 -24.90 -14.17
N ASP A 216 -15.33 -25.89 -13.75
CA ASP A 216 -13.89 -26.06 -13.94
C ASP A 216 -13.00 -24.93 -13.42
N LYS A 217 -13.30 -23.67 -13.73
CA LYS A 217 -12.55 -22.50 -13.31
C LYS A 217 -13.51 -21.40 -12.84
N TYR A 218 -13.50 -21.12 -11.56
CA TYR A 218 -14.30 -20.13 -10.90
C TYR A 218 -13.44 -19.06 -10.27
N TYR A 219 -13.92 -17.81 -10.24
CA TYR A 219 -13.44 -16.80 -9.34
C TYR A 219 -14.55 -15.86 -8.86
N GLN A 220 -14.27 -15.13 -7.80
CA GLN A 220 -15.13 -14.07 -7.27
C GLN A 220 -14.31 -13.01 -6.54
N VAL A 221 -14.69 -11.75 -6.70
CA VAL A 221 -14.25 -10.66 -5.81
C VAL A 221 -15.16 -10.67 -4.59
N ALA A 222 -14.86 -11.57 -3.65
CA ALA A 222 -15.76 -11.97 -2.58
C ALA A 222 -15.66 -11.06 -1.34
N LYS A 223 -16.82 -10.72 -0.76
CA LYS A 223 -16.89 -10.15 0.60
C LYS A 223 -16.81 -11.26 1.62
N CYS A 224 -15.87 -11.12 2.57
CA CYS A 224 -15.61 -12.09 3.62
C CYS A 224 -15.68 -11.43 4.99
N PHE A 225 -16.12 -12.18 5.99
CA PHE A 225 -16.41 -11.71 7.34
C PHE A 225 -15.80 -12.67 8.36
N ARG A 226 -15.05 -12.16 9.34
CA ARG A 226 -14.44 -12.98 10.41
C ARG A 226 -14.51 -12.22 11.73
N ASP A 227 -15.12 -12.84 12.74
CA ASP A 227 -15.16 -12.31 14.09
C ASP A 227 -13.88 -12.72 14.84
N GLU A 228 -12.83 -11.97 14.61
CA GLU A 228 -11.50 -12.15 15.17
C GLU A 228 -10.97 -10.86 15.78
N ASP A 229 -9.92 -10.97 16.61
CA ASP A 229 -9.22 -9.82 17.16
C ASP A 229 -8.62 -8.97 16.06
N LEU A 230 -8.87 -7.67 16.12
CA LEU A 230 -8.36 -6.70 15.15
C LEU A 230 -6.84 -6.58 15.26
N ARG A 231 -6.20 -6.47 14.10
CA ARG A 231 -4.76 -6.18 13.97
C ARG A 231 -4.56 -5.11 12.88
N ALA A 232 -3.35 -4.56 12.78
CA ALA A 232 -3.04 -3.51 11.80
C ALA A 232 -3.46 -3.85 10.35
N ASN A 233 -3.38 -5.14 9.99
CA ASN A 233 -3.71 -5.67 8.65
C ASN A 233 -4.91 -6.64 8.64
N ARG A 234 -5.71 -6.71 9.72
CA ARG A 234 -6.89 -7.59 9.81
C ARG A 234 -8.11 -6.78 10.20
N GLN A 235 -9.12 -6.85 9.35
CA GLN A 235 -10.42 -6.22 9.55
C GLN A 235 -11.49 -7.30 9.61
N PRO A 236 -12.61 -7.07 10.35
CA PRO A 236 -13.70 -8.03 10.46
C PRO A 236 -14.43 -8.26 9.13
N GLU A 237 -14.41 -7.26 8.26
CA GLU A 237 -14.93 -7.32 6.90
C GLU A 237 -13.79 -7.00 5.92
N PHE A 238 -13.56 -7.86 4.94
CA PHE A 238 -12.52 -7.68 3.93
C PHE A 238 -12.94 -8.28 2.59
N THR A 239 -12.13 -8.05 1.56
CA THR A 239 -12.38 -8.59 0.22
C THR A 239 -11.29 -9.58 -0.13
N GLN A 240 -11.66 -10.75 -0.66
CA GLN A 240 -10.76 -11.73 -1.25
C GLN A 240 -10.91 -11.75 -2.76
N ILE A 241 -9.81 -12.00 -3.45
CA ILE A 241 -9.86 -12.58 -4.78
C ILE A 241 -9.87 -14.09 -4.55
N ASP A 242 -11.05 -14.67 -4.61
CA ASP A 242 -11.26 -16.09 -4.39
C ASP A 242 -11.35 -16.81 -5.73
N LEU A 243 -10.66 -17.91 -5.87
CA LEU A 243 -10.66 -18.71 -7.10
C LEU A 243 -10.59 -20.20 -6.77
N GLU A 244 -11.12 -21.03 -7.70
CA GLU A 244 -11.07 -22.48 -7.62
C GLU A 244 -10.90 -23.07 -9.01
N MET A 245 -10.13 -24.15 -9.12
CA MET A 245 -9.88 -24.85 -10.38
C MET A 245 -10.02 -26.36 -10.21
N SER A 246 -10.56 -27.02 -11.22
CA SER A 246 -10.59 -28.49 -11.35
C SER A 246 -9.44 -28.97 -12.23
N PHE A 247 -9.07 -30.25 -12.10
CA PHE A 247 -8.10 -30.96 -12.94
C PHE A 247 -6.71 -30.33 -13.00
N VAL A 248 -6.22 -29.81 -11.87
CA VAL A 248 -4.94 -29.12 -11.72
C VAL A 248 -4.12 -29.68 -10.57
N GLU A 249 -2.81 -29.50 -10.65
CA GLU A 249 -1.87 -29.77 -9.59
C GLU A 249 -1.35 -28.49 -8.92
N GLN A 250 -0.55 -28.63 -7.89
CA GLN A 250 -0.03 -27.49 -7.14
C GLN A 250 0.71 -26.47 -8.01
N ASP A 251 1.52 -26.94 -8.94
CA ASP A 251 2.33 -26.06 -9.79
C ASP A 251 1.49 -25.25 -10.80
N ASP A 252 0.36 -25.81 -11.26
CA ASP A 252 -0.58 -25.10 -12.12
C ASP A 252 -1.22 -23.90 -11.40
N VAL A 253 -1.62 -24.13 -10.13
CA VAL A 253 -2.17 -23.05 -9.30
C VAL A 253 -1.13 -21.97 -9.01
N ILE A 254 0.12 -22.38 -8.73
CA ILE A 254 1.20 -21.42 -8.49
C ILE A 254 1.47 -20.60 -9.76
N ALA A 255 1.62 -21.24 -10.91
CA ALA A 255 1.90 -20.56 -12.17
C ALA A 255 0.80 -19.55 -12.56
N LEU A 256 -0.49 -19.92 -12.38
CA LEU A 256 -1.60 -19.00 -12.61
C LEU A 256 -1.51 -17.77 -11.69
N ASN A 257 -1.27 -17.98 -10.38
CA ASN A 257 -1.21 -16.88 -9.42
C ASN A 257 0.03 -16.00 -9.63
N GLU A 258 1.17 -16.56 -10.02
CA GLU A 258 2.35 -15.77 -10.40
C GLU A 258 2.04 -14.85 -11.57
N GLY A 259 1.39 -15.36 -12.61
CA GLY A 259 0.93 -14.56 -13.75
C GLY A 259 -0.08 -13.48 -13.36
N LEU A 260 -1.03 -13.81 -12.50
CA LEU A 260 -2.01 -12.84 -11.96
C LEU A 260 -1.32 -11.69 -11.22
N ILE A 261 -0.39 -12.02 -10.32
CA ILE A 261 0.36 -11.00 -9.56
C ILE A 261 1.17 -10.12 -10.51
N ALA A 262 1.90 -10.72 -11.46
CA ALA A 262 2.69 -9.98 -12.44
C ALA A 262 1.82 -9.04 -13.28
N HIS A 263 0.66 -9.51 -13.74
CA HIS A 263 -0.29 -8.70 -14.49
C HIS A 263 -0.82 -7.52 -13.68
N VAL A 264 -1.26 -7.75 -12.44
CA VAL A 264 -1.78 -6.69 -11.56
C VAL A 264 -0.71 -5.64 -11.26
N PHE A 265 0.53 -6.04 -10.95
CA PHE A 265 1.62 -5.09 -10.69
C PHE A 265 1.96 -4.25 -11.93
N LYS A 266 1.95 -4.87 -13.10
CA LYS A 266 2.20 -4.17 -14.37
C LYS A 266 1.09 -3.15 -14.67
N GLU A 267 -0.18 -3.55 -14.62
CA GLU A 267 -1.32 -2.70 -14.97
C GLU A 267 -1.55 -1.56 -13.95
N VAL A 268 -1.25 -1.79 -12.68
CA VAL A 268 -1.56 -0.83 -11.61
C VAL A 268 -0.37 0.10 -11.32
N LEU A 269 0.85 -0.45 -11.30
CA LEU A 269 2.06 0.27 -10.87
C LEU A 269 3.09 0.46 -12.00
N GLY A 270 2.89 -0.14 -13.18
CA GLY A 270 3.88 -0.15 -14.25
C GLY A 270 5.15 -0.95 -13.89
N HIS A 271 5.06 -1.82 -12.87
CA HIS A 271 6.20 -2.60 -12.39
C HIS A 271 6.17 -4.02 -12.95
N GLU A 272 7.26 -4.45 -13.57
CA GLU A 272 7.43 -5.81 -14.08
C GLU A 272 7.95 -6.73 -12.99
N VAL A 273 7.16 -7.72 -12.61
CA VAL A 273 7.55 -8.78 -11.67
C VAL A 273 8.30 -9.86 -12.45
N LYS A 274 9.51 -10.19 -11.99
CA LYS A 274 10.31 -11.27 -12.59
C LYS A 274 9.69 -12.63 -12.25
N LEU A 275 9.39 -13.40 -13.28
CA LEU A 275 8.86 -14.77 -13.14
C LEU A 275 9.92 -15.82 -13.53
N PRO A 276 9.89 -17.05 -12.96
CA PRO A 276 9.03 -17.43 -11.83
C PRO A 276 9.46 -16.74 -10.54
N ILE A 277 8.53 -16.53 -9.61
CA ILE A 277 8.85 -16.00 -8.27
C ILE A 277 9.71 -17.02 -7.54
N LYS A 278 10.74 -16.55 -6.80
CA LYS A 278 11.65 -17.42 -6.06
C LYS A 278 10.88 -18.31 -5.07
N ARG A 279 11.02 -19.61 -5.22
CA ARG A 279 10.50 -20.60 -4.25
C ARG A 279 11.55 -20.84 -3.18
N MET A 280 11.13 -20.87 -1.93
CA MET A 280 12.00 -21.10 -0.78
C MET A 280 11.35 -22.14 0.15
N PRO A 281 12.02 -23.28 0.40
CA PRO A 281 11.54 -24.25 1.38
C PRO A 281 11.48 -23.63 2.78
N PHE A 282 10.50 -24.06 3.60
CA PHE A 282 10.34 -23.58 4.98
C PHE A 282 11.64 -23.70 5.79
N LYS A 283 12.35 -24.82 5.65
CA LYS A 283 13.63 -25.04 6.34
C LYS A 283 14.65 -23.95 5.98
N GLU A 284 14.80 -23.64 4.68
CA GLU A 284 15.72 -22.61 4.22
C GLU A 284 15.31 -21.24 4.76
N ALA A 285 14.01 -20.89 4.74
CA ALA A 285 13.52 -19.64 5.26
C ALA A 285 13.83 -19.47 6.76
N MET A 286 13.59 -20.50 7.54
CA MET A 286 13.89 -20.48 8.98
C MET A 286 15.39 -20.47 9.28
N GLU A 287 16.19 -21.19 8.52
CA GLU A 287 17.64 -21.26 8.72
C GLU A 287 18.34 -19.95 8.36
N LYS A 288 17.95 -19.32 7.22
CA LYS A 288 18.60 -18.12 6.71
C LYS A 288 18.04 -16.81 7.25
N TYR A 289 16.74 -16.78 7.63
CA TYR A 289 16.06 -15.54 7.98
C TYR A 289 15.33 -15.61 9.33
N GLY A 290 15.19 -16.78 9.93
CA GLY A 290 14.47 -16.96 11.19
C GLY A 290 12.97 -16.67 11.09
N SER A 291 12.40 -16.64 9.89
CA SER A 291 11.01 -16.31 9.61
C SER A 291 10.48 -17.10 8.43
N ASP A 292 9.20 -17.49 8.49
CA ASP A 292 8.46 -18.07 7.37
C ASP A 292 8.03 -17.03 6.31
N LYS A 293 8.28 -15.75 6.58
CA LYS A 293 7.99 -14.60 5.70
C LYS A 293 9.19 -13.69 5.56
N PRO A 294 10.31 -14.18 4.99
CA PRO A 294 11.53 -13.40 4.92
C PRO A 294 11.41 -12.21 3.98
N ASP A 295 11.94 -11.08 4.41
CA ASP A 295 12.15 -9.94 3.52
C ASP A 295 13.55 -10.06 2.88
N LEU A 296 13.59 -10.36 1.59
CA LEU A 296 14.83 -10.61 0.87
C LEU A 296 15.54 -9.32 0.39
N ARG A 297 14.99 -8.13 0.70
CA ARG A 297 15.51 -6.87 0.19
C ARG A 297 16.81 -6.43 0.83
N PHE A 298 17.12 -6.86 2.06
CA PHE A 298 18.37 -6.44 2.72
C PHE A 298 19.53 -7.43 2.67
N GLY A 299 19.36 -8.63 2.20
CA GLY A 299 20.45 -9.56 1.93
C GLY A 299 21.31 -10.02 3.14
N MET A 300 20.88 -9.77 4.39
CA MET A 300 21.57 -10.27 5.58
C MET A 300 21.04 -11.65 5.95
N GLU A 301 21.71 -12.69 5.46
CA GLU A 301 21.36 -14.08 5.77
C GLU A 301 22.03 -14.54 7.06
N ILE A 302 21.29 -15.28 7.89
CA ILE A 302 21.83 -16.01 9.03
C ILE A 302 22.63 -17.18 8.50
N THR A 303 23.88 -17.29 8.93
CA THR A 303 24.79 -18.37 8.52
C THR A 303 25.12 -19.26 9.72
N ASP A 304 25.07 -20.56 9.53
CA ASP A 304 25.48 -21.53 10.55
C ASP A 304 27.02 -21.61 10.58
N ILE A 305 27.61 -21.25 11.71
CA ILE A 305 29.05 -21.27 11.96
C ILE A 305 29.42 -22.36 13.00
N THR A 306 28.52 -23.28 13.29
CA THR A 306 28.70 -24.33 14.29
C THR A 306 30.02 -25.08 14.08
N ASP A 307 30.33 -25.46 12.85
CA ASP A 307 31.57 -26.20 12.54
C ASP A 307 32.84 -25.35 12.73
N CYS A 308 32.75 -24.05 12.54
CA CYS A 308 33.88 -23.14 12.76
C CYS A 308 34.29 -23.01 14.24
N VAL A 309 33.31 -23.19 15.14
CA VAL A 309 33.49 -22.98 16.59
C VAL A 309 33.56 -24.26 17.40
N LYS A 310 33.51 -25.44 16.75
CA LYS A 310 33.73 -26.73 17.40
C LYS A 310 35.11 -26.77 18.02
N GLY A 311 35.18 -27.14 19.33
CA GLY A 311 36.42 -27.17 20.07
C GLY A 311 36.92 -25.86 20.67
N MET A 312 36.19 -24.76 20.42
CA MET A 312 36.46 -23.48 21.05
C MET A 312 36.14 -23.52 22.56
N ASP A 313 37.05 -23.05 23.39
CA ASP A 313 36.86 -23.07 24.86
C ASP A 313 36.05 -21.87 25.37
N PHE A 314 34.95 -21.56 24.66
CA PHE A 314 33.97 -20.56 25.07
C PHE A 314 32.71 -21.24 25.57
N VAL A 315 32.51 -21.16 26.89
CA VAL A 315 31.46 -21.93 27.62
C VAL A 315 30.06 -21.74 27.01
N VAL A 316 29.72 -20.54 26.50
CA VAL A 316 28.41 -20.28 25.95
C VAL A 316 28.16 -21.07 24.67
N PHE A 317 29.14 -21.11 23.75
CA PHE A 317 29.04 -21.92 22.53
C PHE A 317 29.09 -23.39 22.83
N LYS A 318 30.02 -23.80 23.70
CA LYS A 318 30.19 -25.21 24.10
C LYS A 318 28.90 -25.78 24.69
N SER A 319 28.25 -25.09 25.64
CA SER A 319 27.00 -25.55 26.22
C SER A 319 25.84 -25.55 25.21
N ALA A 320 25.82 -24.64 24.26
CA ALA A 320 24.80 -24.65 23.20
C ALA A 320 24.94 -25.92 22.31
N LEU A 321 26.18 -26.25 21.93
CA LEU A 321 26.47 -27.43 21.11
C LEU A 321 26.23 -28.73 21.85
N GLU A 322 26.59 -28.84 23.13
CA GLU A 322 26.34 -29.99 23.99
C GLU A 322 24.83 -30.28 24.17
N MET A 323 24.00 -29.26 24.12
CA MET A 323 22.53 -29.40 24.12
C MET A 323 21.92 -29.69 22.72
N GLY A 324 22.75 -29.96 21.71
CA GLY A 324 22.29 -30.16 20.33
C GLY A 324 21.84 -28.92 19.58
N GLY A 325 22.21 -27.75 20.10
CA GLY A 325 21.93 -26.46 19.42
C GLY A 325 22.98 -26.12 18.34
N SER A 326 22.89 -24.92 17.80
CA SER A 326 23.80 -24.39 16.79
C SER A 326 24.29 -22.99 17.16
N VAL A 327 25.44 -22.60 16.58
CA VAL A 327 25.95 -21.24 16.65
C VAL A 327 25.75 -20.59 15.29
N ARG A 328 25.02 -19.48 15.26
CA ARG A 328 24.64 -18.77 14.03
C ARG A 328 25.13 -17.36 14.06
N ALA A 329 25.46 -16.81 12.91
CA ALA A 329 26.00 -15.47 12.79
C ALA A 329 25.36 -14.69 11.65
N LEU A 330 25.45 -13.36 11.74
CA LEU A 330 25.09 -12.39 10.71
C LEU A 330 26.35 -11.58 10.34
N CYS A 331 26.54 -11.30 9.06
CA CYS A 331 27.56 -10.37 8.59
C CYS A 331 26.93 -9.00 8.33
N LEU A 332 27.31 -8.02 9.13
CA LEU A 332 26.92 -6.62 8.96
C LEU A 332 27.97 -5.91 8.14
N LYS A 333 27.70 -5.68 6.85
CA LYS A 333 28.60 -4.97 5.94
C LYS A 333 28.82 -3.53 6.43
N GLY A 334 30.09 -3.10 6.48
CA GLY A 334 30.46 -1.79 7.02
C GLY A 334 30.30 -1.64 8.54
N GLY A 335 30.03 -2.73 9.28
CA GLY A 335 29.74 -2.70 10.71
C GLY A 335 30.97 -2.55 11.62
N ALA A 336 32.19 -2.60 11.09
CA ALA A 336 33.41 -2.46 11.87
C ALA A 336 33.57 -1.10 12.53
N ASP A 337 32.90 -0.05 11.98
CA ASP A 337 32.95 1.31 12.53
C ASP A 337 31.94 1.56 13.65
N LEU A 338 31.09 0.58 13.96
CA LEU A 338 30.19 0.69 15.09
C LEU A 338 30.99 0.87 16.39
N GLY A 339 30.72 1.96 17.11
CA GLY A 339 31.28 2.18 18.43
C GLY A 339 30.70 1.22 19.45
N ARG A 340 31.28 1.20 20.66
CA ARG A 340 30.85 0.30 21.73
C ARG A 340 29.37 0.47 22.13
N LYS A 341 28.88 1.72 22.24
CA LYS A 341 27.47 1.98 22.62
C LYS A 341 26.44 1.38 21.68
N PRO A 342 26.56 1.48 20.31
CA PRO A 342 25.68 0.75 19.40
C PRO A 342 25.75 -0.76 19.58
N LEU A 343 26.93 -1.35 19.78
CA LEU A 343 27.08 -2.78 20.00
C LEU A 343 26.42 -3.23 21.32
N ASP A 344 26.61 -2.48 22.39
CA ASP A 344 25.96 -2.76 23.69
C ASP A 344 24.42 -2.71 23.55
N LYS A 345 23.88 -1.76 22.76
CA LYS A 345 22.44 -1.68 22.45
C LYS A 345 21.96 -2.90 21.67
N LEU A 346 22.74 -3.45 20.73
CA LEU A 346 22.41 -4.68 20.02
C LEU A 346 22.37 -5.88 20.99
N VAL A 347 23.31 -5.96 21.93
CA VAL A 347 23.29 -6.99 22.99
C VAL A 347 22.02 -6.91 23.83
N ASP A 348 21.61 -5.70 24.23
CA ASP A 348 20.38 -5.50 25.02
C ASP A 348 19.11 -5.77 24.18
N PHE A 349 19.13 -5.42 22.91
CA PHE A 349 18.04 -5.71 21.98
C PHE A 349 17.77 -7.21 21.88
N VAL A 350 18.80 -8.03 21.62
CA VAL A 350 18.60 -9.49 21.48
C VAL A 350 18.17 -10.16 22.80
N LYS A 351 18.57 -9.62 23.97
CA LYS A 351 18.08 -10.08 25.27
C LYS A 351 16.55 -9.93 25.39
N GLY A 352 15.98 -8.87 24.82
CA GLY A 352 14.52 -8.69 24.75
C GLY A 352 13.81 -9.84 24.03
N TYR A 353 14.51 -10.54 23.14
CA TYR A 353 14.04 -11.74 22.43
C TYR A 353 14.52 -13.05 23.06
N LYS A 354 14.89 -13.03 24.33
CA LYS A 354 15.33 -14.19 25.14
C LYS A 354 16.71 -14.79 24.76
N ALA A 355 17.49 -14.10 23.93
CA ALA A 355 18.89 -14.47 23.74
C ALA A 355 19.69 -14.16 25.01
N LYS A 356 20.61 -15.05 25.36
CA LYS A 356 21.47 -14.88 26.58
C LYS A 356 22.53 -13.80 26.38
N GLY A 357 22.87 -13.46 25.15
CA GLY A 357 23.84 -12.43 24.75
C GLY A 357 24.10 -12.44 23.27
N LEU A 358 24.98 -11.53 22.83
CA LEU A 358 25.45 -11.42 21.45
C LEU A 358 26.96 -11.30 21.47
N ALA A 359 27.65 -12.25 20.85
CA ALA A 359 29.07 -12.11 20.57
C ALA A 359 29.25 -11.29 19.27
N TRP A 360 30.31 -10.52 19.19
CA TRP A 360 30.60 -9.75 17.98
C TRP A 360 32.11 -9.77 17.66
N ILE A 361 32.40 -9.69 16.35
CA ILE A 361 33.76 -9.62 15.78
C ILE A 361 33.76 -8.49 14.77
N GLN A 362 34.63 -7.49 14.92
CA GLN A 362 34.85 -6.39 13.97
C GLN A 362 36.17 -6.59 13.23
N LEU A 363 36.13 -6.56 11.91
CA LEU A 363 37.28 -6.69 11.02
C LEU A 363 37.78 -5.28 10.64
N LYS A 364 38.80 -4.80 11.33
CA LYS A 364 39.41 -3.47 11.10
C LYS A 364 40.73 -3.55 10.36
N GLU A 365 41.16 -2.46 9.74
CA GLU A 365 42.46 -2.38 9.11
C GLU A 365 43.65 -2.60 10.09
N ASP A 366 43.44 -2.17 11.35
CA ASP A 366 44.42 -2.29 12.45
C ASP A 366 44.32 -3.64 13.21
N GLY A 367 43.48 -4.55 12.74
CA GLY A 367 43.28 -5.88 13.33
C GLY A 367 41.86 -6.16 13.77
N ILE A 368 41.64 -7.29 14.44
CA ILE A 368 40.34 -7.78 14.84
C ILE A 368 40.02 -7.31 16.25
N LYS A 369 38.81 -6.72 16.43
CA LYS A 369 38.23 -6.41 17.75
C LYS A 369 37.04 -7.29 18.01
N SER A 370 36.95 -7.91 19.19
CA SER A 370 35.87 -8.84 19.51
C SER A 370 35.54 -8.86 20.98
N SER A 371 34.25 -9.10 21.28
CA SER A 371 33.78 -9.36 22.66
C SER A 371 34.29 -10.70 23.21
N ILE A 372 34.70 -11.60 22.33
CA ILE A 372 35.20 -12.95 22.67
C ILE A 372 36.64 -13.18 22.24
N ALA A 373 37.44 -12.11 22.07
CA ALA A 373 38.80 -12.17 21.59
C ALA A 373 39.71 -13.21 22.29
N LYS A 374 39.49 -13.43 23.59
CA LYS A 374 40.28 -14.36 24.40
C LYS A 374 40.15 -15.82 23.93
N PHE A 375 39.09 -16.13 23.23
CA PHE A 375 38.75 -17.50 22.81
C PHE A 375 38.94 -17.71 21.30
N LEU A 376 39.23 -16.66 20.55
CA LEU A 376 39.46 -16.69 19.10
C LEU A 376 40.94 -17.07 18.86
N THR A 377 41.17 -18.22 18.25
CA THR A 377 42.46 -18.57 17.64
C THR A 377 42.47 -18.09 16.18
N ASP A 378 43.64 -17.98 15.58
CA ASP A 378 43.78 -17.58 14.18
C ASP A 378 42.95 -18.48 13.26
N ASP A 379 43.09 -19.82 13.43
CA ASP A 379 42.36 -20.83 12.62
C ASP A 379 40.82 -20.66 12.73
N VAL A 380 40.30 -20.50 13.95
CA VAL A 380 38.86 -20.31 14.19
C VAL A 380 38.37 -19.00 13.52
N THR A 381 39.16 -17.96 13.66
CA THR A 381 38.83 -16.63 13.11
C THR A 381 38.80 -16.64 11.60
N GLU A 382 39.82 -17.23 10.95
CA GLU A 382 39.89 -17.36 9.50
C GLU A 382 38.72 -18.20 8.96
N ASN A 383 38.38 -19.32 9.63
CA ASN A 383 37.24 -20.12 9.24
C ASN A 383 35.91 -19.39 9.35
N ILE A 384 35.69 -18.61 10.42
CA ILE A 384 34.51 -17.78 10.58
C ILE A 384 34.45 -16.73 9.47
N ILE A 385 35.51 -15.97 9.23
CA ILE A 385 35.58 -14.93 8.19
C ILE A 385 35.26 -15.52 6.81
N LYS A 386 35.89 -16.65 6.48
CA LYS A 386 35.69 -17.33 5.20
C LYS A 386 34.23 -17.81 5.04
N THR A 387 33.68 -18.43 6.08
CA THR A 387 32.30 -18.94 6.06
C THR A 387 31.28 -17.82 5.94
N MET A 388 31.54 -16.68 6.59
CA MET A 388 30.66 -15.51 6.56
C MET A 388 30.83 -14.66 5.30
N GLY A 389 31.89 -14.86 4.50
CA GLY A 389 32.25 -13.98 3.39
C GLY A 389 32.47 -12.54 3.86
N ALA A 390 33.05 -12.38 5.05
CA ALA A 390 33.29 -11.07 5.64
C ALA A 390 34.62 -10.48 5.18
N GLU A 391 34.67 -9.17 5.05
CA GLU A 391 35.83 -8.40 4.58
C GLU A 391 36.24 -7.35 5.64
N ILE A 392 37.42 -6.75 5.46
CA ILE A 392 37.83 -5.60 6.30
C ILE A 392 36.77 -4.50 6.17
N GLY A 393 36.35 -3.97 7.31
CA GLY A 393 35.24 -3.01 7.40
C GLY A 393 33.92 -3.64 7.88
N ASP A 394 33.80 -4.97 7.92
CA ASP A 394 32.58 -5.66 8.32
C ASP A 394 32.57 -5.99 9.83
N ALA A 395 31.35 -6.27 10.34
CA ALA A 395 31.18 -6.88 11.66
C ALA A 395 30.39 -8.18 11.55
N ILE A 396 30.81 -9.19 12.29
CA ILE A 396 30.12 -10.47 12.46
C ILE A 396 29.46 -10.44 13.84
N LEU A 397 28.16 -10.74 13.89
CA LEU A 397 27.33 -10.67 15.08
C LEU A 397 26.76 -12.05 15.44
#